data_131946666b0348179ba338b9049d884b
#
_entry.id   131946666b0348179ba338b9049d884b
#
_cell.length_a   1.000
_cell.length_b   1.000
_cell.length_c   1.000
_cell.angle_alpha   90.00
_cell.angle_beta   90.00
_cell.angle_gamma   90.00
#
_symmetry.space_group_name_H-M   'P 1'
#
loop_
_entity.id
_entity.type
_entity.pdbx_description
1 polymer ?
#
loop_
_entity_poly.entity_id
_entity_poly.type
_entity_poly.pdbx_seq_one_letter_code
_entity_poly.pdbx_strand_id
1 'polypeptide(L)'
;MRRMTKIIAAIALCFATLTSCRHKELCLHHPHTANVRIDVDWSGFEKEVPTGMTVLVYDDNGDLVESHLTNTTTHAYVSLEAGTYHSIVYNQSTSEFGSVKFNGMDNYANAEVCTRPVVSKWYKTKAEEERVGADPEWIGADRVENSVVTPEMVDETTEHFVLESKTRAGREMSYVIAEHHPLNIIYTVYVTIHVDGIYNLRSARASLEGLAEGYVFHKEGPTASIVTQLLESWDMTQDKTDPTKGYVTSKITCFGLPDGHKGLPEENPFVFSALLVDNATIAQFPFEVGDKFRKRVVDGVEQEMEYEIELWLSVPLPDVPPAGGSSSGFDAIVEEWGDEIEQNIQM
;
A
#
# COMPACT_ATOMS: atom_id res chain seq x y z
N MET A 1 28.66 52.78 -67.15
CA MET A 1 29.32 52.33 -65.91
C MET A 1 28.43 52.45 -64.66
N ARG A 2 27.84 53.61 -64.31
CA ARG A 2 27.02 53.77 -63.08
C ARG A 2 25.78 52.87 -62.93
N ARG A 3 25.16 52.35 -64.01
CA ARG A 3 24.02 51.45 -63.95
C ARG A 3 24.43 50.00 -63.69
N MET A 4 25.52 49.53 -64.22
CA MET A 4 26.03 48.16 -63.96
C MET A 4 26.52 48.02 -62.51
N THR A 5 27.14 49.03 -61.94
CA THR A 5 27.57 49.00 -60.53
C THR A 5 26.40 48.93 -59.56
N LYS A 6 25.26 49.55 -59.86
CA LYS A 6 24.03 49.42 -59.03
C LYS A 6 23.37 48.04 -59.13
N ILE A 7 23.43 47.39 -60.29
CA ILE A 7 22.90 46.05 -60.48
C ILE A 7 23.77 45.02 -59.74
N ILE A 8 25.09 45.14 -59.85
CA ILE A 8 26.02 44.26 -59.10
C ILE A 8 25.89 44.43 -57.60
N ALA A 9 25.71 45.66 -57.10
CA ALA A 9 25.50 45.95 -55.68
C ALA A 9 24.14 45.36 -55.19
N ALA A 10 23.08 45.43 -56.00
CA ALA A 10 21.79 44.85 -55.67
C ALA A 10 21.81 43.31 -55.63
N ILE A 11 22.53 42.67 -56.57
CA ILE A 11 22.71 41.21 -56.58
C ILE A 11 23.56 40.75 -55.41
N ALA A 12 24.63 41.46 -55.04
CA ALA A 12 25.44 41.15 -53.87
C ALA A 12 24.67 41.31 -52.54
N LEU A 13 23.76 42.29 -52.45
CA LEU A 13 22.90 42.49 -51.31
C LEU A 13 21.83 41.36 -51.20
N CYS A 14 21.29 40.89 -52.29
CA CYS A 14 20.40 39.74 -52.30
C CYS A 14 21.10 38.43 -51.90
N PHE A 15 22.34 38.22 -52.34
CA PHE A 15 23.10 37.04 -51.90
C PHE A 15 23.48 37.09 -50.40
N ALA A 16 23.71 38.25 -49.83
CA ALA A 16 24.01 38.42 -48.40
C ALA A 16 22.78 38.15 -47.51
N THR A 17 21.54 38.29 -48.03
CA THR A 17 20.33 37.99 -47.27
C THR A 17 19.94 36.51 -47.33
N LEU A 18 20.48 35.71 -48.23
CA LEU A 18 20.21 34.29 -48.37
C LEU A 18 21.09 33.40 -47.46
N THR A 19 22.10 33.93 -46.81
CA THR A 19 22.96 33.19 -45.88
C THR A 19 22.55 33.34 -44.44
N SER A 20 21.38 33.93 -44.16
CA SER A 20 20.86 34.06 -42.80
C SER A 20 19.98 32.87 -42.35
N CYS A 21 20.24 31.66 -42.84
CA CYS A 21 19.88 30.47 -42.08
C CYS A 21 20.89 30.31 -40.96
N ARG A 22 20.68 31.03 -39.85
CA ARG A 22 21.30 30.62 -38.61
C ARG A 22 20.75 29.28 -38.25
N HIS A 23 21.45 28.19 -38.55
CA HIS A 23 21.29 26.97 -37.82
C HIS A 23 21.41 27.34 -36.36
N LYS A 24 20.34 27.09 -35.61
CA LYS A 24 20.42 27.14 -34.16
C LYS A 24 21.56 26.22 -33.80
N GLU A 25 22.56 26.75 -33.10
CA GLU A 25 23.67 25.92 -32.62
C GLU A 25 23.03 24.71 -31.89
N LEU A 26 23.42 23.50 -32.30
CA LEU A 26 23.08 22.29 -31.58
C LEU A 26 23.44 22.49 -30.12
N CYS A 27 22.51 22.46 -29.23
CA CYS A 27 22.72 22.68 -27.81
C CYS A 27 23.45 21.42 -27.29
N LEU A 28 24.79 21.48 -27.27
CA LEU A 28 25.68 20.39 -26.88
C LEU A 28 25.73 20.17 -25.36
N HIS A 29 24.95 20.92 -24.56
CA HIS A 29 25.07 20.99 -23.11
C HIS A 29 23.77 20.71 -22.36
N HIS A 30 22.68 20.32 -23.02
CA HIS A 30 21.42 19.94 -22.39
C HIS A 30 21.08 18.52 -22.78
N PRO A 31 20.69 17.66 -21.83
CA PRO A 31 20.09 16.39 -22.17
C PRO A 31 18.83 16.65 -23.00
N HIS A 32 18.70 15.96 -24.12
CA HIS A 32 17.50 16.00 -24.93
C HIS A 32 16.48 15.05 -24.33
N THR A 33 15.35 15.55 -23.85
CA THR A 33 14.29 14.76 -23.25
C THR A 33 13.02 14.78 -24.09
N ALA A 34 12.32 13.67 -24.12
CA ALA A 34 10.96 13.59 -24.62
C ALA A 34 9.97 13.87 -23.48
N ASN A 35 8.92 14.65 -23.74
CA ASN A 35 7.77 14.72 -22.85
C ASN A 35 6.86 13.55 -23.15
N VAL A 36 6.84 12.55 -22.26
CA VAL A 36 6.09 11.32 -22.43
C VAL A 36 4.97 11.22 -21.39
N ARG A 37 3.95 10.41 -21.70
CA ARG A 37 2.79 10.21 -20.85
C ARG A 37 2.76 8.78 -20.31
N ILE A 38 2.45 8.68 -19.04
CA ILE A 38 2.13 7.44 -18.35
C ILE A 38 0.64 7.49 -18.03
N ASP A 39 -0.14 6.55 -18.58
CA ASP A 39 -1.57 6.44 -18.36
C ASP A 39 -1.85 5.52 -17.15
N VAL A 40 -2.94 5.77 -16.43
CA VAL A 40 -3.34 4.99 -15.27
C VAL A 40 -4.85 4.76 -15.26
N ASP A 41 -5.24 3.50 -15.17
CA ASP A 41 -6.63 3.06 -15.01
C ASP A 41 -6.84 2.41 -13.65
N TRP A 42 -7.54 3.11 -12.75
CA TRP A 42 -7.83 2.66 -11.39
C TRP A 42 -9.07 1.76 -11.29
N SER A 43 -9.64 1.31 -12.38
CA SER A 43 -10.85 0.48 -12.36
C SER A 43 -10.69 -0.82 -11.57
N GLY A 44 -9.46 -1.32 -11.41
CA GLY A 44 -9.12 -2.49 -10.60
C GLY A 44 -8.95 -2.22 -9.10
N PHE A 45 -8.86 -0.95 -8.68
CA PHE A 45 -8.71 -0.56 -7.28
C PHE A 45 -10.07 -0.15 -6.69
N GLU A 46 -10.85 -1.12 -6.25
CA GLU A 46 -12.24 -0.93 -5.81
C GLU A 46 -12.39 -0.44 -4.35
N LYS A 47 -11.29 -0.34 -3.58
CA LYS A 47 -11.36 -0.04 -2.13
C LYS A 47 -11.66 1.43 -1.84
N GLU A 48 -11.13 2.33 -2.65
CA GLU A 48 -11.37 3.77 -2.55
C GLU A 48 -11.12 4.46 -3.90
N VAL A 49 -11.64 5.67 -4.06
CA VAL A 49 -11.36 6.49 -5.24
C VAL A 49 -10.09 7.33 -4.96
N PRO A 50 -8.99 7.14 -5.69
CA PRO A 50 -7.79 7.92 -5.47
C PRO A 50 -8.02 9.42 -5.71
N THR A 51 -7.54 10.25 -4.78
CA THR A 51 -7.57 11.73 -4.89
C THR A 51 -6.29 12.31 -5.45
N GLY A 52 -5.26 11.47 -5.58
CA GLY A 52 -3.96 11.77 -6.15
C GLY A 52 -3.20 10.48 -6.40
N MET A 53 -2.04 10.60 -7.03
CA MET A 53 -1.15 9.48 -7.25
C MET A 53 0.31 9.92 -7.26
N THR A 54 1.18 9.00 -6.93
CA THR A 54 2.64 9.11 -7.11
C THR A 54 3.06 8.20 -8.25
N VAL A 55 3.84 8.74 -9.17
CA VAL A 55 4.48 8.01 -10.26
C VAL A 55 6.00 8.11 -10.06
N LEU A 56 6.66 6.98 -9.95
CA LEU A 56 8.11 6.88 -9.86
C LEU A 56 8.62 6.23 -11.14
N VAL A 57 9.66 6.81 -11.72
CA VAL A 57 10.30 6.29 -12.94
C VAL A 57 11.76 6.01 -12.64
N TYR A 58 12.21 4.83 -12.99
CA TYR A 58 13.55 4.33 -12.78
C TYR A 58 14.21 4.02 -14.12
N ASP A 59 15.51 4.23 -14.23
CA ASP A 59 16.28 3.84 -15.40
C ASP A 59 16.55 2.33 -15.47
N ASP A 60 17.25 1.89 -16.51
CA ASP A 60 17.62 0.48 -16.73
C ASP A 60 18.58 -0.09 -15.64
N ASN A 61 19.25 0.79 -14.86
CA ASN A 61 20.06 0.38 -13.71
C ASN A 61 19.20 0.23 -12.44
N GLY A 62 17.95 0.66 -12.48
CA GLY A 62 17.03 0.70 -11.35
C GLY A 62 17.16 1.96 -10.50
N ASP A 63 17.89 2.97 -10.93
CA ASP A 63 18.03 4.24 -10.20
C ASP A 63 16.83 5.16 -10.48
N LEU A 64 16.30 5.81 -9.45
CA LEU A 64 15.18 6.74 -9.58
C LEU A 64 15.60 7.98 -10.37
N VAL A 65 14.94 8.21 -11.50
CA VAL A 65 15.21 9.36 -12.38
C VAL A 65 14.12 10.42 -12.31
N GLU A 66 12.87 10.06 -12.00
CA GLU A 66 11.74 10.98 -11.89
C GLU A 66 10.78 10.53 -10.79
N SER A 67 10.29 11.51 -10.01
CA SER A 67 9.26 11.31 -8.98
C SER A 67 8.17 12.36 -9.18
N HIS A 68 7.00 11.96 -9.61
CA HIS A 68 5.89 12.83 -9.94
C HIS A 68 4.70 12.60 -9.04
N LEU A 69 4.36 13.60 -8.22
CA LEU A 69 3.15 13.62 -7.41
C LEU A 69 2.09 14.50 -8.09
N THR A 70 0.91 13.97 -8.32
CA THR A 70 -0.16 14.68 -9.01
C THR A 70 -1.54 14.38 -8.42
N ASN A 71 -2.46 15.34 -8.53
CA ASN A 71 -3.89 15.16 -8.28
C ASN A 71 -4.67 14.69 -9.52
N THR A 72 -4.00 14.62 -10.68
CA THR A 72 -4.56 13.97 -11.87
C THR A 72 -4.34 12.47 -11.72
N THR A 73 -5.41 11.68 -11.63
CA THR A 73 -5.33 10.24 -11.37
C THR A 73 -5.35 9.38 -12.63
N THR A 74 -5.55 9.99 -13.81
CA THR A 74 -5.65 9.25 -15.08
C THR A 74 -4.34 9.21 -15.87
N HIS A 75 -3.42 10.13 -15.63
CA HIS A 75 -2.13 10.18 -16.33
C HIS A 75 -1.14 11.10 -15.63
N ALA A 76 0.13 10.90 -15.92
CA ALA A 76 1.22 11.81 -15.58
C ALA A 76 2.09 12.10 -16.82
N TYR A 77 2.66 13.31 -16.87
CA TYR A 77 3.65 13.67 -17.87
C TYR A 77 5.02 13.73 -17.21
N VAL A 78 6.00 13.09 -17.82
CA VAL A 78 7.38 13.03 -17.35
C VAL A 78 8.34 13.34 -18.50
N SER A 79 9.48 13.96 -18.20
CA SER A 79 10.50 14.33 -19.19
C SER A 79 11.68 13.37 -19.09
N LEU A 80 11.85 12.50 -20.07
CA LEU A 80 12.85 11.43 -20.07
C LEU A 80 13.78 11.51 -21.26
N GLU A 81 15.04 11.14 -21.09
CA GLU A 81 16.00 10.92 -22.17
C GLU A 81 15.64 9.64 -22.95
N ALA A 82 16.29 9.39 -24.09
CA ALA A 82 16.16 8.12 -24.77
C ALA A 82 16.75 7.00 -23.91
N GLY A 83 15.96 5.96 -23.65
CA GLY A 83 16.35 4.85 -22.79
C GLY A 83 15.24 3.88 -22.50
N THR A 84 15.54 2.90 -21.64
CA THR A 84 14.58 1.93 -21.10
C THR A 84 14.31 2.27 -19.64
N TYR A 85 13.03 2.19 -19.24
CA TYR A 85 12.57 2.62 -17.93
C TYR A 85 11.65 1.61 -17.29
N HIS A 86 11.61 1.62 -15.97
CA HIS A 86 10.61 0.94 -15.14
C HIS A 86 9.79 2.02 -14.41
N SER A 87 8.54 1.75 -14.14
CA SER A 87 7.72 2.69 -13.37
C SER A 87 6.89 1.98 -12.32
N ILE A 88 6.66 2.68 -11.19
CA ILE A 88 5.78 2.28 -10.11
C ILE A 88 4.76 3.39 -9.92
N VAL A 89 3.49 3.01 -9.81
CA VAL A 89 2.38 3.93 -9.49
C VAL A 89 1.68 3.44 -8.23
N TYR A 90 1.33 4.36 -7.33
CA TYR A 90 0.46 4.10 -6.19
C TYR A 90 -0.40 5.31 -5.87
N ASN A 91 -1.54 5.06 -5.18
CA ASN A 91 -2.46 6.12 -4.78
C ASN A 91 -1.81 7.07 -3.76
N GLN A 92 -2.11 8.36 -3.86
CA GLN A 92 -1.69 9.48 -2.98
C GLN A 92 -0.16 9.64 -2.78
N SER A 93 0.24 10.48 -1.84
CA SER A 93 1.64 10.75 -1.48
C SER A 93 2.10 9.83 -0.35
N THR A 94 3.39 9.48 -0.33
CA THR A 94 4.00 8.74 0.81
C THR A 94 3.78 9.39 2.17
N SER A 95 3.64 10.72 2.21
CA SER A 95 3.44 11.50 3.44
C SER A 95 2.00 11.48 3.95
N GLU A 96 1.04 11.09 3.11
CA GLU A 96 -0.37 11.01 3.48
C GLU A 96 -0.73 9.69 4.16
N PHE A 97 0.11 8.66 4.03
CA PHE A 97 -0.05 7.40 4.75
C PHE A 97 0.41 7.50 6.20
N GLY A 98 -0.47 7.18 7.14
CA GLY A 98 -0.21 7.21 8.59
C GLY A 98 0.36 5.90 9.12
N SER A 99 -0.10 4.76 8.62
CA SER A 99 0.18 3.42 9.14
C SER A 99 1.32 2.68 8.42
N VAL A 100 1.79 3.18 7.28
CA VAL A 100 2.87 2.57 6.50
C VAL A 100 4.04 3.52 6.29
N LYS A 101 5.18 2.95 5.92
CA LYS A 101 6.41 3.65 5.50
C LYS A 101 6.91 3.05 4.19
N PHE A 102 7.46 3.87 3.34
CA PHE A 102 8.09 3.46 2.08
C PHE A 102 9.60 3.46 2.26
N ASN A 103 10.27 2.40 1.87
CA ASN A 103 11.72 2.21 1.99
C ASN A 103 12.32 1.93 0.61
N GLY A 104 13.58 2.28 0.41
CA GLY A 104 14.34 1.95 -0.79
C GLY A 104 13.77 2.51 -2.10
N MET A 105 12.91 3.55 -2.03
CA MET A 105 12.21 4.12 -3.19
C MET A 105 13.13 4.84 -4.18
N ASP A 106 14.41 4.98 -3.88
CA ASP A 106 15.47 5.49 -4.76
C ASP A 106 16.02 4.43 -5.71
N ASN A 107 15.67 3.14 -5.50
CA ASN A 107 16.09 2.04 -6.35
C ASN A 107 14.95 1.04 -6.57
N TYR A 108 14.66 0.72 -7.84
CA TYR A 108 13.55 -0.14 -8.26
C TYR A 108 13.53 -1.51 -7.57
N ALA A 109 14.70 -2.17 -7.45
CA ALA A 109 14.80 -3.48 -6.85
C ALA A 109 14.62 -3.49 -5.33
N ASN A 110 14.76 -2.33 -4.68
CA ASN A 110 14.67 -2.16 -3.23
C ASN A 110 13.36 -1.48 -2.80
N ALA A 111 12.55 -1.00 -3.76
CA ALA A 111 11.31 -0.28 -3.49
C ALA A 111 10.30 -1.18 -2.78
N GLU A 112 9.96 -0.83 -1.55
CA GLU A 112 9.00 -1.56 -0.71
C GLU A 112 8.16 -0.62 0.14
N VAL A 113 7.01 -1.09 0.56
CA VAL A 113 6.15 -0.47 1.57
C VAL A 113 5.96 -1.42 2.73
N CYS A 114 6.14 -0.92 3.97
CA CYS A 114 6.07 -1.72 5.20
C CYS A 114 5.14 -1.05 6.22
N THR A 115 4.60 -1.85 7.16
CA THR A 115 3.86 -1.31 8.31
C THR A 115 4.75 -0.43 9.17
N ARG A 116 4.18 0.62 9.76
CA ARG A 116 4.86 1.38 10.80
C ARG A 116 4.82 0.61 12.13
N PRO A 117 5.90 0.65 12.93
CA PRO A 117 5.88 0.04 14.24
C PRO A 117 4.88 0.75 15.17
N VAL A 118 4.16 -0.05 15.96
CA VAL A 118 3.21 0.40 16.98
C VAL A 118 3.70 -0.02 18.36
N VAL A 119 3.51 0.85 19.33
CA VAL A 119 3.74 0.53 20.75
C VAL A 119 2.39 0.30 21.40
N SER A 120 2.15 -0.91 21.89
CA SER A 120 0.92 -1.26 22.62
C SER A 120 1.14 -1.11 24.13
N LYS A 121 0.11 -0.66 24.83
CA LYS A 121 0.12 -0.61 26.31
C LYS A 121 -0.12 -1.98 26.94
N TRP A 122 -0.81 -2.87 26.24
CA TRP A 122 -1.21 -4.18 26.77
C TRP A 122 -0.40 -5.35 26.22
N TYR A 123 0.16 -5.21 25.02
CA TYR A 123 0.98 -6.25 24.39
C TYR A 123 2.45 -5.99 24.63
N LYS A 124 3.15 -7.00 25.12
CA LYS A 124 4.62 -6.97 25.27
C LYS A 124 5.21 -7.96 24.27
N THR A 125 6.18 -7.51 23.50
CA THR A 125 6.91 -8.36 22.58
C THR A 125 7.56 -9.53 23.30
N LYS A 126 7.47 -10.71 22.71
CA LYS A 126 8.01 -11.96 23.30
C LYS A 126 9.51 -12.13 23.06
N ALA A 127 10.04 -11.43 22.05
CA ALA A 127 11.45 -11.43 21.68
C ALA A 127 11.90 -10.00 21.33
N GLU A 128 13.20 -9.74 21.42
CA GLU A 128 13.78 -8.43 21.11
C GLU A 128 13.61 -8.04 19.63
N GLU A 129 13.62 -9.05 18.75
CA GLU A 129 13.45 -8.85 17.30
C GLU A 129 11.97 -8.78 16.87
N GLU A 130 11.04 -9.10 17.76
CA GLU A 130 9.62 -9.04 17.42
C GLU A 130 9.17 -7.59 17.16
N ARG A 131 8.47 -7.39 16.07
CA ARG A 131 7.91 -6.10 15.69
C ARG A 131 6.40 -6.17 15.70
N VAL A 132 5.78 -5.15 16.28
CA VAL A 132 4.33 -4.94 16.22
C VAL A 132 4.06 -3.89 15.17
N GLY A 133 3.27 -4.22 14.15
CA GLY A 133 2.93 -3.34 13.03
C GLY A 133 1.54 -2.76 13.14
N ALA A 134 1.37 -1.57 12.59
CA ALA A 134 0.05 -0.97 12.38
C ALA A 134 -0.72 -1.71 11.27
N ASP A 135 -2.03 -1.64 11.32
CA ASP A 135 -2.90 -2.08 10.22
C ASP A 135 -2.70 -1.12 9.03
N PRO A 136 -2.23 -1.60 7.87
CA PRO A 136 -2.01 -0.73 6.72
C PRO A 136 -3.31 -0.17 6.17
N GLU A 137 -3.27 1.10 5.71
CA GLU A 137 -4.32 1.71 4.91
C GLU A 137 -4.40 1.04 3.53
N TRP A 138 -5.49 1.29 2.80
CA TRP A 138 -5.66 0.78 1.45
C TRP A 138 -4.63 1.38 0.49
N ILE A 139 -3.89 0.52 -0.17
CA ILE A 139 -2.89 0.89 -1.17
C ILE A 139 -3.25 0.19 -2.48
N GLY A 140 -3.51 1.02 -3.51
CA GLY A 140 -3.55 0.58 -4.89
C GLY A 140 -2.19 0.82 -5.51
N ALA A 141 -1.60 -0.20 -6.09
CA ALA A 141 -0.29 -0.07 -6.72
C ALA A 141 -0.18 -0.93 -7.98
N ASP A 142 0.72 -0.52 -8.87
CA ASP A 142 1.08 -1.25 -10.07
C ASP A 142 2.50 -0.90 -10.49
N ARG A 143 3.11 -1.77 -11.28
CA ARG A 143 4.41 -1.56 -11.91
C ARG A 143 4.38 -1.89 -13.40
N VAL A 144 5.14 -1.16 -14.18
CA VAL A 144 5.40 -1.47 -15.59
C VAL A 144 6.89 -1.50 -15.81
N GLU A 145 7.37 -2.53 -16.49
CA GLU A 145 8.77 -2.70 -16.81
C GLU A 145 9.05 -2.51 -18.29
N ASN A 146 10.30 -2.15 -18.61
CA ASN A 146 10.82 -2.06 -19.97
C ASN A 146 10.06 -1.08 -20.90
N SER A 147 9.57 0.03 -20.35
CA SER A 147 9.05 1.13 -21.14
C SER A 147 10.19 1.81 -21.90
N VAL A 148 10.01 2.05 -23.21
CA VAL A 148 11.09 2.57 -24.05
C VAL A 148 10.79 3.98 -24.53
N VAL A 149 11.74 4.89 -24.31
CA VAL A 149 11.79 6.21 -24.94
C VAL A 149 12.83 6.15 -26.06
N THR A 150 12.39 6.30 -27.30
CA THR A 150 13.31 6.21 -28.44
C THR A 150 13.94 7.55 -28.76
N PRO A 151 15.11 7.58 -29.44
CA PRO A 151 15.71 8.84 -29.92
C PRO A 151 14.76 9.66 -30.80
N GLU A 152 13.93 8.99 -31.62
CA GLU A 152 12.95 9.64 -32.49
C GLU A 152 11.89 10.40 -31.68
N MET A 153 11.41 9.83 -30.54
CA MET A 153 10.48 10.50 -29.64
C MET A 153 11.09 11.78 -29.04
N VAL A 154 12.39 11.73 -28.71
CA VAL A 154 13.12 12.90 -28.21
C VAL A 154 13.21 13.98 -29.28
N ASP A 155 13.59 13.63 -30.49
CA ASP A 155 13.76 14.59 -31.61
C ASP A 155 12.41 15.21 -31.99
N GLU A 156 11.35 14.41 -32.15
CA GLU A 156 10.03 14.90 -32.54
C GLU A 156 9.37 15.78 -31.47
N THR A 157 9.44 15.40 -30.18
CA THR A 157 8.85 16.21 -29.12
C THR A 157 9.61 17.51 -28.92
N THR A 158 10.93 17.54 -29.12
CA THR A 158 11.74 18.76 -29.04
C THR A 158 11.40 19.71 -30.19
N GLU A 159 11.23 19.22 -31.40
CA GLU A 159 10.85 20.04 -32.56
C GLU A 159 9.43 20.61 -32.42
N HIS A 160 8.47 19.80 -32.02
CA HIS A 160 7.08 20.24 -31.82
C HIS A 160 6.93 21.23 -30.69
N PHE A 161 7.61 21.06 -29.55
CA PHE A 161 7.59 22.01 -28.45
C PHE A 161 8.10 23.41 -28.86
N VAL A 162 9.11 23.46 -29.72
CA VAL A 162 9.65 24.75 -30.25
C VAL A 162 8.66 25.40 -31.22
N LEU A 163 7.93 24.63 -32.03
CA LEU A 163 6.94 25.16 -32.97
C LEU A 163 5.64 25.58 -32.29
N GLU A 164 5.16 24.84 -31.32
CA GLU A 164 3.90 25.10 -30.61
C GLU A 164 3.98 26.26 -29.60
N SER A 165 5.13 26.55 -29.03
CA SER A 165 5.31 27.76 -28.23
C SER A 165 5.04 29.04 -29.02
N LYS A 166 4.99 28.96 -30.36
CA LYS A 166 4.67 30.08 -31.28
C LYS A 166 3.21 30.07 -31.78
N THR A 167 2.50 28.99 -31.63
CA THR A 167 1.08 28.89 -32.06
C THR A 167 0.21 28.49 -30.86
N ARG A 168 -0.58 29.42 -30.37
CA ARG A 168 -1.46 29.33 -29.17
C ARG A 168 -2.58 28.28 -29.28
N ALA A 169 -2.45 27.23 -30.08
CA ALA A 169 -3.45 26.22 -30.37
C ALA A 169 -2.87 24.82 -30.62
N GLY A 170 -1.68 24.49 -30.06
CA GLY A 170 -1.06 23.20 -30.26
C GLY A 170 -1.62 22.13 -29.31
N ARG A 171 -2.01 20.98 -29.84
CA ARG A 171 -2.09 19.74 -29.07
C ARG A 171 -0.67 19.34 -28.70
N GLU A 172 -0.39 19.25 -27.41
CA GLU A 172 0.83 18.64 -26.90
C GLU A 172 0.84 17.18 -27.35
N MET A 173 1.69 16.85 -28.33
CA MET A 173 1.91 15.45 -28.71
C MET A 173 2.82 14.84 -27.63
N SER A 174 2.24 13.98 -26.82
CA SER A 174 2.99 13.15 -25.87
C SER A 174 2.80 11.69 -26.26
N TYR A 175 3.89 10.94 -26.24
CA TYR A 175 3.85 9.49 -26.42
C TYR A 175 3.45 8.81 -25.12
N VAL A 176 2.52 7.88 -25.19
CA VAL A 176 2.22 6.98 -24.07
C VAL A 176 3.30 5.89 -24.04
N ILE A 177 4.06 5.82 -22.98
CA ILE A 177 5.14 4.82 -22.83
C ILE A 177 4.80 3.71 -21.84
N ALA A 178 3.82 3.92 -20.97
CA ALA A 178 3.32 2.93 -20.02
C ALA A 178 1.83 3.14 -19.76
N GLU A 179 1.14 2.03 -19.48
CA GLU A 179 -0.24 2.01 -19.02
C GLU A 179 -0.29 1.15 -17.74
N HIS A 180 -0.72 1.75 -16.63
CA HIS A 180 -0.82 1.12 -15.32
C HIS A 180 -2.26 0.76 -15.00
N HIS A 181 -2.44 -0.39 -14.34
CA HIS A 181 -3.73 -0.89 -13.84
C HIS A 181 -3.61 -1.24 -12.35
N PRO A 182 -3.54 -0.23 -11.45
CA PRO A 182 -3.30 -0.47 -10.05
C PRO A 182 -4.37 -1.36 -9.40
N LEU A 183 -3.89 -2.37 -8.66
CA LEU A 183 -4.72 -3.27 -7.88
C LEU A 183 -4.48 -3.04 -6.39
N ASN A 184 -5.45 -3.44 -5.57
CA ASN A 184 -5.28 -3.44 -4.13
C ASN A 184 -4.20 -4.44 -3.71
N ILE A 185 -3.22 -3.99 -2.91
CA ILE A 185 -2.14 -4.83 -2.37
C ILE A 185 -2.33 -5.19 -0.89
N ILE A 186 -3.42 -4.76 -0.28
CA ILE A 186 -3.71 -4.96 1.14
C ILE A 186 -4.74 -6.07 1.31
N TYR A 187 -4.40 -7.06 2.13
CA TYR A 187 -5.29 -8.15 2.53
C TYR A 187 -6.14 -7.76 3.74
N THR A 188 -7.29 -8.37 3.86
CA THR A 188 -8.11 -8.36 5.09
C THR A 188 -8.15 -9.76 5.67
N VAL A 189 -7.87 -9.89 6.96
CA VAL A 189 -8.04 -11.14 7.71
C VAL A 189 -9.24 -11.00 8.63
N TYR A 190 -10.26 -11.83 8.42
CA TYR A 190 -11.44 -11.93 9.27
C TYR A 190 -11.23 -13.07 10.26
N VAL A 191 -11.49 -12.83 11.53
CA VAL A 191 -11.34 -13.82 12.58
C VAL A 191 -12.69 -14.01 13.28
N THR A 192 -13.14 -15.26 13.38
CA THR A 192 -14.31 -15.65 14.14
C THR A 192 -13.91 -16.65 15.22
N ILE A 193 -14.28 -16.40 16.47
CA ILE A 193 -14.00 -17.31 17.60
C ILE A 193 -15.32 -17.69 18.25
N HIS A 194 -15.65 -18.98 18.24
CA HIS A 194 -16.80 -19.54 18.94
C HIS A 194 -16.50 -19.71 20.42
N VAL A 195 -17.39 -19.22 21.25
CA VAL A 195 -17.19 -19.08 22.70
C VAL A 195 -18.34 -19.70 23.47
N ASP A 196 -18.03 -20.64 24.34
CA ASP A 196 -18.94 -21.11 25.39
C ASP A 196 -18.73 -20.27 26.66
N GLY A 197 -19.79 -19.88 27.35
CA GLY A 197 -19.74 -18.96 28.47
C GLY A 197 -19.58 -17.49 28.06
N ILE A 198 -20.06 -17.11 26.85
CA ILE A 198 -19.88 -15.77 26.28
C ILE A 198 -20.47 -14.65 27.15
N TYR A 199 -21.44 -14.95 28.03
CA TYR A 199 -22.00 -14.00 29.00
C TYR A 199 -20.98 -13.53 30.05
N ASN A 200 -19.86 -14.25 30.21
CA ASN A 200 -18.74 -13.86 31.06
C ASN A 200 -17.72 -12.95 30.35
N LEU A 201 -17.83 -12.80 29.03
CA LEU A 201 -16.91 -11.96 28.25
C LEU A 201 -17.32 -10.49 28.37
N ARG A 202 -16.41 -9.63 28.82
CA ARG A 202 -16.55 -8.17 28.82
C ARG A 202 -15.97 -7.54 27.57
N SER A 203 -14.74 -7.89 27.25
CA SER A 203 -14.04 -7.40 26.06
C SER A 203 -12.96 -8.41 25.63
N ALA A 204 -12.52 -8.27 24.38
CA ALA A 204 -11.55 -9.17 23.82
C ALA A 204 -10.40 -8.39 23.15
N ARG A 205 -9.22 -9.02 23.10
CA ARG A 205 -8.05 -8.62 22.34
C ARG A 205 -7.36 -9.86 21.80
N ALA A 206 -6.59 -9.70 20.75
CA ALA A 206 -5.74 -10.78 20.27
C ALA A 206 -4.46 -10.24 19.62
N SER A 207 -3.45 -11.11 19.52
CA SER A 207 -2.27 -10.91 18.69
C SER A 207 -2.21 -12.00 17.63
N LEU A 208 -1.87 -11.63 16.40
CA LEU A 208 -1.61 -12.54 15.29
C LEU A 208 -0.20 -12.28 14.78
N GLU A 209 0.66 -13.28 14.95
CA GLU A 209 2.07 -13.23 14.56
C GLU A 209 2.29 -13.81 13.16
N GLY A 210 3.45 -13.53 12.56
CA GLY A 210 3.86 -14.17 11.31
C GLY A 210 3.18 -13.65 10.05
N LEU A 211 2.59 -12.46 10.09
CA LEU A 211 2.12 -11.76 8.90
C LEU A 211 3.27 -11.04 8.19
N ALA A 212 3.16 -10.82 6.88
CA ALA A 212 4.17 -10.05 6.14
C ALA A 212 4.29 -8.62 6.68
N GLU A 213 5.52 -8.14 6.91
CA GLU A 213 5.79 -6.77 7.34
C GLU A 213 5.45 -5.75 6.26
N GLY A 214 5.55 -6.13 4.97
CA GLY A 214 5.37 -5.21 3.86
C GLY A 214 5.17 -5.90 2.51
N TYR A 215 5.29 -5.09 1.46
CA TYR A 215 5.12 -5.49 0.07
C TYR A 215 6.26 -4.93 -0.78
N VAL A 216 6.83 -5.77 -1.65
CA VAL A 216 7.94 -5.43 -2.56
C VAL A 216 7.37 -5.17 -3.95
N PHE A 217 7.49 -3.93 -4.43
CA PHE A 217 6.84 -3.52 -5.68
C PHE A 217 7.34 -4.30 -6.90
N HIS A 218 8.66 -4.45 -7.09
CA HIS A 218 9.21 -5.14 -8.25
C HIS A 218 8.88 -6.64 -8.32
N LYS A 219 8.52 -7.26 -7.18
CA LYS A 219 8.10 -8.67 -7.09
C LYS A 219 6.58 -8.85 -7.12
N GLU A 220 5.83 -7.76 -6.96
CA GLU A 220 4.37 -7.78 -6.78
C GLU A 220 3.94 -8.75 -5.69
N GLY A 221 4.63 -8.71 -4.56
CA GLY A 221 4.40 -9.67 -3.50
C GLY A 221 4.83 -9.21 -2.11
N PRO A 222 4.38 -9.95 -1.07
CA PRO A 222 4.71 -9.64 0.30
C PRO A 222 6.20 -9.82 0.59
N THR A 223 6.72 -9.14 1.60
CA THR A 223 8.08 -9.35 2.12
C THR A 223 8.22 -10.71 2.80
N ALA A 224 9.46 -11.21 2.91
CA ALA A 224 9.77 -12.37 3.75
C ALA A 224 9.88 -12.02 5.24
N SER A 225 10.06 -10.73 5.58
CA SER A 225 10.07 -10.24 6.96
C SER A 225 8.66 -10.29 7.55
N ILE A 226 8.58 -10.61 8.84
CA ILE A 226 7.32 -10.84 9.54
C ILE A 226 7.05 -9.78 10.61
N VAL A 227 5.78 -9.62 10.93
CA VAL A 227 5.28 -8.69 11.94
C VAL A 227 4.14 -9.34 12.73
N THR A 228 3.96 -8.90 13.98
CA THR A 228 2.77 -9.17 14.80
C THR A 228 1.78 -8.03 14.60
N GLN A 229 0.50 -8.36 14.39
CA GLN A 229 -0.59 -7.38 14.40
C GLN A 229 -1.57 -7.64 15.53
N LEU A 230 -2.19 -6.57 16.05
CA LEU A 230 -3.04 -6.60 17.22
C LEU A 230 -4.50 -6.40 16.82
N LEU A 231 -5.37 -7.31 17.25
CA LEU A 231 -6.82 -7.23 17.06
C LEU A 231 -7.43 -6.64 18.34
N GLU A 232 -7.84 -5.38 18.29
CA GLU A 232 -8.36 -4.65 19.46
C GLU A 232 -9.86 -4.39 19.38
N SER A 233 -10.45 -4.45 18.19
CA SER A 233 -11.89 -4.22 17.97
C SER A 233 -12.61 -5.54 17.72
N TRP A 234 -13.54 -5.89 18.61
CA TRP A 234 -14.28 -7.14 18.55
C TRP A 234 -15.78 -6.89 18.66
N ASP A 235 -16.54 -7.50 17.77
CA ASP A 235 -18.00 -7.59 17.85
C ASP A 235 -18.39 -8.90 18.53
N MET A 236 -19.38 -8.85 19.44
CA MET A 236 -19.86 -10.00 20.18
C MET A 236 -21.28 -10.32 19.76
N THR A 237 -21.54 -11.58 19.45
CA THR A 237 -22.88 -12.08 19.10
C THR A 237 -23.20 -13.31 19.94
N GLN A 238 -24.30 -13.23 20.73
CA GLN A 238 -24.83 -14.37 21.46
C GLN A 238 -25.73 -15.22 20.57
N ASP A 239 -25.73 -16.55 20.82
CA ASP A 239 -26.66 -17.45 20.17
C ASP A 239 -28.10 -17.18 20.68
N LYS A 240 -29.06 -17.10 19.75
CA LYS A 240 -30.45 -16.78 20.07
C LYS A 240 -31.17 -17.93 20.80
N THR A 241 -30.66 -19.14 20.65
CA THR A 241 -31.28 -20.36 21.22
C THR A 241 -30.61 -20.78 22.51
N ASP A 242 -29.31 -20.51 22.65
CA ASP A 242 -28.51 -20.83 23.83
C ASP A 242 -27.65 -19.60 24.19
N PRO A 243 -28.12 -18.69 25.07
CA PRO A 243 -27.38 -17.45 25.42
C PRO A 243 -26.08 -17.73 26.18
N THR A 244 -25.78 -18.97 26.56
CA THR A 244 -24.46 -19.34 27.12
C THR A 244 -23.40 -19.47 26.03
N LYS A 245 -23.78 -19.55 24.75
CA LYS A 245 -22.94 -19.68 23.59
C LYS A 245 -22.98 -18.42 22.72
N GLY A 246 -21.98 -18.29 21.88
CA GLY A 246 -21.91 -17.24 20.91
C GLY A 246 -20.59 -17.24 20.18
N TYR A 247 -20.32 -16.15 19.50
CA TYR A 247 -19.04 -15.94 18.82
C TYR A 247 -18.64 -14.47 18.89
N VAL A 248 -17.35 -14.26 18.77
CA VAL A 248 -16.76 -12.92 18.61
C VAL A 248 -16.08 -12.84 17.25
N THR A 249 -16.17 -11.67 16.62
CA THR A 249 -15.56 -11.40 15.31
C THR A 249 -14.68 -10.17 15.35
N SER A 250 -13.59 -10.23 14.61
CA SER A 250 -12.69 -9.13 14.40
C SER A 250 -12.12 -9.15 12.98
N LYS A 251 -11.52 -8.06 12.54
CA LYS A 251 -10.80 -8.01 11.28
C LYS A 251 -9.61 -7.05 11.39
N ILE A 252 -8.56 -7.36 10.64
CA ILE A 252 -7.38 -6.50 10.45
C ILE A 252 -7.04 -6.41 8.97
N THR A 253 -6.34 -5.35 8.59
CA THR A 253 -5.67 -5.25 7.29
C THR A 253 -4.19 -5.58 7.43
N CYS A 254 -3.59 -6.23 6.43
CA CYS A 254 -2.19 -6.64 6.42
C CYS A 254 -1.64 -6.75 4.99
N PHE A 255 -0.35 -6.98 4.84
CA PHE A 255 0.27 -7.31 3.56
C PHE A 255 0.16 -8.80 3.19
N GLY A 256 -0.65 -9.57 3.92
CA GLY A 256 -0.86 -11.00 3.70
C GLY A 256 0.14 -11.89 4.43
N LEU A 257 0.31 -13.11 3.93
CA LEU A 257 1.28 -14.07 4.44
C LEU A 257 2.66 -13.81 3.81
N PRO A 258 3.76 -13.98 4.55
CA PRO A 258 5.10 -13.64 4.06
C PRO A 258 5.52 -14.52 2.88
N ASP A 259 6.45 -14.00 2.06
CA ASP A 259 7.10 -14.79 1.03
C ASP A 259 7.78 -16.01 1.67
N GLY A 260 7.50 -17.19 1.11
CA GLY A 260 7.99 -18.47 1.63
C GLY A 260 7.13 -19.11 2.72
N HIS A 261 5.97 -18.55 3.09
CA HIS A 261 5.00 -19.19 3.99
C HIS A 261 4.56 -20.57 3.48
N LYS A 262 4.56 -21.58 4.36
CA LYS A 262 4.31 -22.98 4.01
C LYS A 262 2.95 -23.49 4.44
N GLY A 263 2.18 -22.71 5.20
CA GLY A 263 0.90 -23.12 5.77
C GLY A 263 1.06 -24.10 6.93
N LEU A 264 2.18 -24.03 7.66
CA LEU A 264 2.37 -24.81 8.87
C LEU A 264 1.68 -24.09 10.04
N PRO A 265 0.99 -24.83 10.96
CA PRO A 265 0.27 -24.22 12.07
C PRO A 265 1.10 -23.19 12.86
N GLU A 266 2.33 -23.57 13.19
CA GLU A 266 3.28 -22.79 14.01
C GLU A 266 3.83 -21.51 13.33
N GLU A 267 3.61 -21.32 12.04
CA GLU A 267 4.07 -20.11 11.33
C GLU A 267 3.28 -18.87 11.75
N ASN A 268 2.04 -19.06 12.23
CA ASN A 268 1.20 -17.98 12.70
C ASN A 268 0.63 -18.25 14.09
N PRO A 269 1.37 -17.97 15.16
CA PRO A 269 0.82 -17.98 16.51
C PRO A 269 -0.27 -16.91 16.66
N PHE A 270 -1.38 -17.30 17.31
CA PHE A 270 -2.49 -16.42 17.60
C PHE A 270 -2.86 -16.57 19.08
N VAL A 271 -2.92 -15.45 19.80
CA VAL A 271 -3.31 -15.47 21.22
C VAL A 271 -4.55 -14.61 21.41
N PHE A 272 -5.66 -15.26 21.75
CA PHE A 272 -6.90 -14.60 22.14
C PHE A 272 -6.91 -14.34 23.63
N SER A 273 -7.19 -13.11 24.05
CA SER A 273 -7.26 -12.64 25.44
C SER A 273 -8.66 -12.11 25.73
N ALA A 274 -9.35 -12.76 26.65
CA ALA A 274 -10.70 -12.42 27.08
C ALA A 274 -10.65 -11.75 28.46
N LEU A 275 -11.02 -10.48 28.55
CA LEU A 275 -11.29 -9.82 29.84
C LEU A 275 -12.69 -10.20 30.28
N LEU A 276 -12.82 -10.73 31.50
CA LEU A 276 -14.10 -11.21 32.02
C LEU A 276 -14.90 -10.10 32.70
N VAL A 277 -16.17 -10.39 33.02
CA VAL A 277 -17.15 -9.45 33.60
C VAL A 277 -16.79 -8.96 34.99
N ASP A 278 -15.85 -9.61 35.70
CA ASP A 278 -15.30 -9.14 36.97
C ASP A 278 -14.32 -7.96 36.79
N ASN A 279 -13.99 -7.60 35.53
CA ASN A 279 -13.06 -6.55 35.17
C ASN A 279 -11.62 -6.72 35.71
N ALA A 280 -11.25 -7.93 36.04
CA ALA A 280 -9.96 -8.29 36.64
C ALA A 280 -9.33 -9.53 36.01
N THR A 281 -10.14 -10.55 35.71
CA THR A 281 -9.65 -11.83 35.20
C THR A 281 -9.46 -11.73 33.69
N ILE A 282 -8.23 -12.05 33.20
CA ILE A 282 -7.90 -12.20 31.79
C ILE A 282 -7.63 -13.67 31.52
N ALA A 283 -8.47 -14.28 30.70
CA ALA A 283 -8.27 -15.64 30.21
C ALA A 283 -7.59 -15.61 28.84
N GLN A 284 -6.50 -16.37 28.67
CA GLN A 284 -5.74 -16.42 27.43
C GLN A 284 -5.86 -17.78 26.76
N PHE A 285 -6.05 -17.79 25.45
CA PHE A 285 -6.22 -18.96 24.61
C PHE A 285 -5.25 -18.89 23.44
N PRO A 286 -4.13 -19.64 23.49
CA PRO A 286 -3.18 -19.72 22.39
C PRO A 286 -3.69 -20.67 21.30
N PHE A 287 -3.44 -20.30 20.04
CA PHE A 287 -3.70 -21.11 18.87
C PHE A 287 -2.52 -21.06 17.92
N GLU A 288 -2.38 -22.05 17.09
CA GLU A 288 -1.51 -22.08 15.93
C GLU A 288 -2.42 -22.08 14.70
N VAL A 289 -2.34 -21.02 13.87
CA VAL A 289 -3.34 -20.77 12.82
C VAL A 289 -2.76 -20.71 11.40
N GLY A 290 -1.47 -21.01 11.21
CA GLY A 290 -0.85 -20.93 9.89
C GLY A 290 -1.50 -21.82 8.82
N ASP A 291 -2.11 -22.93 9.22
CA ASP A 291 -2.87 -23.84 8.36
C ASP A 291 -4.35 -23.49 8.22
N LYS A 292 -4.82 -22.43 8.91
CA LYS A 292 -6.26 -22.10 9.01
C LYS A 292 -6.68 -20.91 8.15
N PHE A 293 -5.75 -20.25 7.48
CA PHE A 293 -6.08 -19.19 6.53
C PHE A 293 -6.87 -19.78 5.35
N ARG A 294 -8.13 -19.42 5.22
CA ARG A 294 -9.00 -19.80 4.09
C ARG A 294 -9.35 -18.54 3.31
N LYS A 295 -9.40 -18.65 1.99
CA LYS A 295 -9.96 -17.57 1.19
C LYS A 295 -11.43 -17.38 1.53
N ARG A 296 -11.80 -16.12 1.80
CA ARG A 296 -13.18 -15.80 2.15
C ARG A 296 -14.07 -15.94 0.92
N VAL A 297 -15.24 -16.54 1.11
CA VAL A 297 -16.24 -16.72 0.05
C VAL A 297 -17.44 -15.82 0.33
N VAL A 298 -17.75 -14.90 -0.59
CA VAL A 298 -18.91 -14.00 -0.52
C VAL A 298 -19.82 -14.30 -1.71
N ASP A 299 -21.06 -14.63 -1.45
CA ASP A 299 -22.06 -15.00 -2.49
C ASP A 299 -21.58 -16.08 -3.47
N GLY A 300 -20.75 -17.00 -3.00
CA GLY A 300 -20.18 -18.09 -3.80
C GLY A 300 -18.94 -17.69 -4.61
N VAL A 301 -18.42 -16.49 -4.44
CA VAL A 301 -17.21 -15.99 -5.09
C VAL A 301 -16.08 -15.90 -4.07
N GLU A 302 -14.96 -16.53 -4.38
CA GLU A 302 -13.73 -16.45 -3.57
C GLU A 302 -13.11 -15.06 -3.71
N GLN A 303 -12.79 -14.44 -2.58
CA GLN A 303 -12.19 -13.12 -2.50
C GLN A 303 -10.66 -13.25 -2.44
N GLU A 304 -9.96 -12.78 -3.46
CA GLU A 304 -8.51 -12.99 -3.57
C GLU A 304 -7.70 -12.33 -2.45
N MET A 305 -8.13 -11.15 -1.98
CA MET A 305 -7.44 -10.36 -0.98
C MET A 305 -8.08 -10.47 0.42
N GLU A 306 -8.90 -11.50 0.66
CA GLU A 306 -9.56 -11.70 1.94
C GLU A 306 -9.33 -13.12 2.46
N TYR A 307 -8.87 -13.22 3.71
CA TYR A 307 -8.77 -14.47 4.44
C TYR A 307 -9.79 -14.51 5.56
N GLU A 308 -10.25 -15.73 5.89
CA GLU A 308 -11.02 -16.02 7.10
C GLU A 308 -10.32 -17.08 7.95
N ILE A 309 -10.38 -16.88 9.27
CA ILE A 309 -9.91 -17.81 10.29
C ILE A 309 -11.08 -18.07 11.23
N GLU A 310 -11.45 -19.34 11.41
CA GLU A 310 -12.53 -19.77 12.30
C GLU A 310 -11.97 -20.67 13.40
N LEU A 311 -12.22 -20.31 14.67
CA LEU A 311 -11.66 -20.94 15.85
C LEU A 311 -12.77 -21.28 16.86
N TRP A 312 -12.50 -22.27 17.69
CA TRP A 312 -13.37 -22.68 18.81
C TRP A 312 -12.53 -22.72 20.09
N LEU A 313 -13.02 -22.10 21.15
CA LEU A 313 -12.39 -22.28 22.45
C LEU A 313 -12.54 -23.73 22.89
N SER A 314 -11.47 -24.34 23.35
CA SER A 314 -11.44 -25.73 23.79
C SER A 314 -12.15 -25.93 25.14
N VAL A 315 -12.29 -24.84 25.92
CA VAL A 315 -12.98 -24.82 27.22
C VAL A 315 -13.86 -23.56 27.29
N PRO A 316 -14.98 -23.61 28.05
CA PRO A 316 -15.81 -22.44 28.30
C PRO A 316 -15.01 -21.33 29.02
N LEU A 317 -15.43 -20.08 28.84
CA LEU A 317 -14.92 -18.98 29.67
C LEU A 317 -15.24 -19.23 31.13
N PRO A 318 -14.30 -18.98 32.05
CA PRO A 318 -14.51 -19.13 33.49
C PRO A 318 -15.73 -18.33 33.96
N ASP A 319 -16.53 -18.94 34.84
CA ASP A 319 -17.66 -18.26 35.47
C ASP A 319 -17.15 -17.41 36.66
N VAL A 320 -17.31 -16.10 36.53
CA VAL A 320 -16.85 -15.12 37.53
C VAL A 320 -17.97 -14.17 37.93
N PRO A 321 -18.03 -13.72 39.20
CA PRO A 321 -19.04 -12.75 39.62
C PRO A 321 -18.76 -11.40 38.95
N PRO A 322 -19.79 -10.70 38.40
CA PRO A 322 -19.63 -9.40 37.80
C PRO A 322 -19.04 -8.37 38.77
N ALA A 323 -18.15 -7.49 38.30
CA ALA A 323 -17.64 -6.39 39.09
C ALA A 323 -18.78 -5.49 39.58
N GLY A 324 -18.87 -5.21 40.89
CA GLY A 324 -19.84 -4.28 41.45
C GLY A 324 -21.28 -4.80 41.63
N GLY A 325 -21.47 -6.03 42.08
CA GLY A 325 -22.79 -6.60 42.41
C GLY A 325 -23.49 -5.90 43.59
N SER A 326 -23.85 -4.62 43.50
CA SER A 326 -24.96 -3.98 44.17
C SER A 326 -25.27 -2.61 43.55
N SER A 327 -26.49 -2.49 43.02
CA SER A 327 -27.22 -1.28 42.54
C SER A 327 -26.91 -0.73 41.15
N SER A 328 -27.89 -0.85 40.28
CA SER A 328 -28.34 0.03 39.21
C SER A 328 -27.51 1.31 38.98
N GLY A 329 -26.73 1.33 37.92
CA GLY A 329 -26.12 2.53 37.37
C GLY A 329 -25.12 2.17 36.30
N PHE A 330 -25.42 2.47 35.04
CA PHE A 330 -24.47 2.47 33.94
C PHE A 330 -23.43 3.56 34.23
N ASP A 331 -22.30 3.20 34.80
CA ASP A 331 -21.08 4.00 34.72
C ASP A 331 -20.10 3.27 33.79
N ALA A 332 -20.13 3.67 32.53
CA ALA A 332 -19.10 3.28 31.56
C ALA A 332 -17.84 4.11 31.83
N ILE A 333 -17.07 3.74 32.83
CA ILE A 333 -15.70 4.18 32.96
C ILE A 333 -14.87 3.21 32.11
N VAL A 334 -14.34 3.71 31.00
CA VAL A 334 -13.28 3.04 30.26
C VAL A 334 -12.00 3.20 31.09
N GLU A 335 -11.82 2.34 32.09
CA GLU A 335 -10.52 2.25 32.74
C GLU A 335 -9.54 1.50 31.85
N GLU A 336 -8.34 2.06 31.70
CA GLU A 336 -7.19 1.42 31.07
C GLU A 336 -7.02 0.00 31.65
N TRP A 337 -6.68 -0.95 30.78
CA TRP A 337 -6.24 -2.28 31.20
C TRP A 337 -5.10 -2.11 32.21
N GLY A 338 -5.35 -2.50 33.46
CA GLY A 338 -4.33 -2.48 34.51
C GLY A 338 -3.20 -3.47 34.23
N ASP A 339 -2.10 -3.34 34.96
CA ASP A 339 -0.94 -4.23 34.86
C ASP A 339 -1.37 -5.71 35.00
N GLU A 340 -0.86 -6.56 34.09
CA GLU A 340 -1.20 -7.98 33.96
C GLU A 340 -1.05 -8.75 35.27
N ILE A 341 -2.12 -9.45 35.68
CA ILE A 341 -2.00 -10.62 36.56
C ILE A 341 -2.10 -11.84 35.66
N GLU A 342 -0.95 -12.41 35.26
CA GLU A 342 -0.91 -13.69 34.53
C GLU A 342 -1.42 -14.81 35.45
N GLN A 343 -2.61 -15.32 35.18
CA GLN A 343 -3.00 -16.68 35.57
C GLN A 343 -2.87 -17.58 34.35
N ASN A 344 -1.71 -18.22 34.23
CA ASN A 344 -1.50 -19.30 33.26
C ASN A 344 -2.38 -20.49 33.66
N ILE A 345 -3.45 -20.72 32.93
CA ILE A 345 -4.16 -22.00 32.98
C ILE A 345 -3.38 -22.97 32.10
N GLN A 346 -2.42 -23.68 32.67
CA GLN A 346 -1.79 -24.82 32.00
C GLN A 346 -2.83 -25.94 31.88
N MET A 347 -3.11 -26.35 30.64
CA MET A 347 -3.80 -27.60 30.34
C MET A 347 -2.79 -28.74 30.21
#